data_13a1bd7e1e009164a0c8768620a3cc7c
#
_entry.id   13a1bd7e1e009164a0c8768620a3cc7c
#
_cell.length_a   1.000
_cell.length_b   1.000
_cell.length_c   1.000
_cell.angle_alpha   90.00
_cell.angle_beta   90.00
_cell.angle_gamma   90.00
#
_symmetry.space_group_name_H-M   'P 1'
#
loop_
_entity.id
_entity.type
_entity.pdbx_description
1 polymer ?
#
loop_
_entity_poly.entity_id
_entity_poly.type
_entity_poly.pdbx_seq_one_letter_code
_entity_poly.pdbx_strand_id
1 'polypeptide(L)'
;MNMSRANAMLLAKQSNTALLDRFHKGGQDMPPFPQLSEPEIRALLAYLRQLAGVPGAEKEQVAINESPAHVGEQIVRSTCHICHNAVGPNPNPQEILEGAIPPLSTLTSRTSLPEFVRKVTAGNPISMGVTAVPFRGRMPVFDYLSEDEVANAYLYLTLYPPQE
;
A
#
# COMPACT_ATOMS: atom_id res chain seq x y z
N MET A 1 -2.67 6.83 15.14
CA MET A 1 -1.62 6.18 15.97
C MET A 1 -0.91 7.26 16.78
N ASN A 2 -1.05 7.27 18.09
CA ASN A 2 -0.45 8.34 18.92
C ASN A 2 0.94 7.86 19.36
N MET A 3 1.97 8.37 18.70
CA MET A 3 3.35 8.07 19.09
C MET A 3 3.61 8.68 20.47
N SER A 4 4.17 7.92 21.41
CA SER A 4 4.48 8.46 22.73
C SER A 4 5.49 9.60 22.60
N ARG A 5 5.39 10.62 23.47
CA ARG A 5 6.30 11.77 23.47
C ARG A 5 7.78 11.36 23.59
N ALA A 6 8.06 10.25 24.26
CA ALA A 6 9.41 9.69 24.37
C ALA A 6 9.94 9.20 23.00
N ASN A 7 9.11 8.50 22.22
CA ASN A 7 9.47 8.01 20.88
C ASN A 7 9.65 9.18 19.90
N ALA A 8 8.82 10.21 19.99
CA ALA A 8 8.98 11.43 19.21
C ALA A 8 10.33 12.12 19.47
N MET A 9 10.73 12.23 20.75
CA MET A 9 12.03 12.80 21.12
C MET A 9 13.21 11.95 20.65
N LEU A 10 13.09 10.63 20.67
CA LEU A 10 14.12 9.73 20.14
C LEU A 10 14.25 9.89 18.61
N LEU A 11 13.14 9.94 17.90
CA LEU A 11 13.13 10.17 16.45
C LEU A 11 13.74 11.53 16.06
N ALA A 12 13.46 12.58 16.85
CA ALA A 12 14.00 13.91 16.63
C ALA A 12 15.53 13.99 16.82
N LYS A 13 16.09 13.15 17.69
CA LYS A 13 17.53 13.12 17.99
C LYS A 13 18.37 12.31 17.00
N GLN A 14 17.74 11.41 16.24
CA GLN A 14 18.48 10.58 15.29
C GLN A 14 18.81 11.37 14.02
N SER A 15 20.04 11.20 13.52
CA SER A 15 20.46 11.82 12.26
C SER A 15 19.74 11.15 11.06
N ASN A 16 19.55 11.91 9.99
CA ASN A 16 18.98 11.35 8.74
C ASN A 16 19.82 10.19 8.22
N THR A 17 21.15 10.28 8.31
CA THR A 17 22.04 9.21 7.85
C THR A 17 21.84 7.90 8.62
N ALA A 18 21.71 7.97 9.94
CA ALA A 18 21.45 6.78 10.76
C ALA A 18 20.09 6.16 10.47
N LEU A 19 19.08 6.98 10.20
CA LEU A 19 17.75 6.51 9.84
C LEU A 19 17.72 5.92 8.43
N LEU A 20 18.39 6.55 7.45
CA LEU A 20 18.56 6.01 6.10
C LEU A 20 19.20 4.62 6.12
N ASP A 21 20.32 4.50 6.87
CA ASP A 21 21.03 3.22 7.03
C ASP A 21 20.11 2.14 7.66
N ARG A 22 19.31 2.54 8.64
CA ARG A 22 18.33 1.66 9.29
C ARG A 22 17.22 1.19 8.32
N PHE A 23 16.73 2.05 7.44
CA PHE A 23 15.77 1.66 6.41
C PHE A 23 16.37 0.66 5.42
N HIS A 24 17.59 0.91 4.95
CA HIS A 24 18.23 0.03 3.96
C HIS A 24 18.67 -1.32 4.54
N LYS A 25 19.18 -1.35 5.76
CA LYS A 25 19.71 -2.58 6.38
C LYS A 25 18.70 -3.31 7.27
N GLY A 26 17.64 -2.62 7.66
CA GLY A 26 16.71 -3.17 8.63
C GLY A 26 17.25 -3.12 10.07
N GLY A 27 16.65 -3.90 10.94
CA GLY A 27 17.04 -4.05 12.35
C GLY A 27 16.42 -5.28 12.99
N GLN A 28 16.53 -5.40 14.29
CA GLN A 28 16.08 -6.58 15.04
C GLN A 28 14.60 -6.93 14.74
N ASP A 29 13.72 -5.89 14.71
CA ASP A 29 12.28 -6.05 14.53
C ASP A 29 11.77 -5.32 13.27
N MET A 30 12.66 -4.91 12.37
CA MET A 30 12.33 -4.16 11.17
C MET A 30 13.04 -4.78 9.96
N PRO A 31 12.30 -5.24 8.95
CA PRO A 31 12.90 -5.73 7.72
C PRO A 31 13.65 -4.61 6.97
N PRO A 32 14.61 -4.94 6.11
CA PRO A 32 15.24 -3.97 5.21
C PRO A 32 14.29 -3.55 4.09
N PHE A 33 14.41 -2.30 3.65
CA PHE A 33 13.67 -1.72 2.52
C PHE A 33 14.65 -1.20 1.45
N PRO A 34 15.42 -2.08 0.79
CA PRO A 34 16.45 -1.67 -0.17
C PRO A 34 15.88 -1.04 -1.45
N GLN A 35 14.59 -1.23 -1.72
CA GLN A 35 13.87 -0.66 -2.86
C GLN A 35 13.57 0.84 -2.70
N LEU A 36 13.57 1.37 -1.48
CA LEU A 36 13.30 2.78 -1.25
C LEU A 36 14.54 3.62 -1.58
N SER A 37 14.36 4.63 -2.42
CA SER A 37 15.37 5.62 -2.72
C SER A 37 15.62 6.57 -1.54
N GLU A 38 16.74 7.26 -1.53
CA GLU A 38 17.05 8.24 -0.48
C GLU A 38 16.00 9.37 -0.39
N PRO A 39 15.49 9.96 -1.49
CA PRO A 39 14.41 10.93 -1.44
C PRO A 39 13.12 10.40 -0.82
N GLU A 40 12.71 9.17 -1.14
CA GLU A 40 11.52 8.52 -0.58
C GLU A 40 11.66 8.32 0.94
N ILE A 41 12.82 7.83 1.38
CA ILE A 41 13.08 7.67 2.81
C ILE A 41 13.08 9.03 3.53
N ARG A 42 13.65 10.07 2.93
CA ARG A 42 13.61 11.44 3.50
C ARG A 42 12.19 11.98 3.62
N ALA A 43 11.35 11.79 2.61
CA ALA A 43 9.94 12.19 2.67
C ALA A 43 9.19 11.42 3.76
N LEU A 44 9.42 10.11 3.85
CA LEU A 44 8.83 9.26 4.90
C LEU A 44 9.27 9.72 6.30
N LEU A 45 10.55 10.05 6.48
CA LEU A 45 11.06 10.56 7.74
C LEU A 45 10.46 11.92 8.11
N ALA A 46 10.33 12.83 7.15
CA ALA A 46 9.66 14.12 7.36
C ALA A 46 8.21 13.91 7.82
N TYR A 47 7.48 13.01 7.18
CA TYR A 47 6.12 12.67 7.56
C TYR A 47 6.04 12.05 8.97
N LEU A 48 6.90 11.08 9.28
CA LEU A 48 6.94 10.46 10.61
C LEU A 48 7.27 11.47 11.71
N ARG A 49 8.22 12.40 11.45
CA ARG A 49 8.56 13.48 12.38
C ARG A 49 7.40 14.45 12.58
N GLN A 50 6.67 14.77 11.51
CA GLN A 50 5.46 15.59 11.59
C GLN A 50 4.37 14.90 12.44
N LEU A 51 4.11 13.62 12.22
CA LEU A 51 3.18 12.83 13.04
C LEU A 51 3.61 12.75 14.51
N ALA A 52 4.92 12.75 14.76
CA ALA A 52 5.50 12.76 16.10
C ALA A 52 5.45 14.15 16.76
N GLY A 53 5.04 15.20 16.05
CA GLY A 53 5.01 16.58 16.57
C GLY A 53 6.39 17.20 16.72
N VAL A 54 7.38 16.78 15.90
CA VAL A 54 8.73 17.39 15.92
C VAL A 54 8.64 18.78 15.29
N PRO A 55 9.03 19.86 16.00
CA PRO A 55 8.97 21.21 15.47
C PRO A 55 9.82 21.38 14.22
N GLY A 56 9.25 21.98 13.18
CA GLY A 56 9.95 22.24 11.92
C GLY A 56 9.94 21.08 10.91
N ALA A 57 9.41 19.92 11.30
CA ALA A 57 9.35 18.75 10.40
C ALA A 57 8.53 19.01 9.11
N GLU A 58 7.56 19.91 9.18
CA GLU A 58 6.79 20.35 8.01
C GLU A 58 7.63 21.02 6.91
N LYS A 59 8.79 21.58 7.28
CA LYS A 59 9.73 22.22 6.36
C LYS A 59 10.70 21.22 5.70
N GLU A 60 10.77 20.02 6.23
CA GLU A 60 11.63 18.94 5.70
C GLU A 60 10.91 18.12 4.62
N GLN A 61 9.65 18.39 4.34
CA GLN A 61 8.91 17.67 3.29
C GLN A 61 9.53 17.90 1.93
N VAL A 62 9.83 16.81 1.26
CA VAL A 62 10.38 16.78 -0.09
C VAL A 62 9.28 16.35 -1.04
N ALA A 63 9.02 17.15 -2.07
CA ALA A 63 8.17 16.72 -3.17
C ALA A 63 8.91 15.63 -3.95
N ILE A 64 8.34 14.43 -3.98
CA ILE A 64 8.87 13.33 -4.77
C ILE A 64 8.14 13.31 -6.10
N ASN A 65 8.88 13.49 -7.18
CA ASN A 65 8.33 13.38 -8.53
C ASN A 65 8.55 11.95 -9.04
N GLU A 66 7.64 11.05 -8.66
CA GLU A 66 7.69 9.65 -9.06
C GLU A 66 6.85 9.40 -10.32
N SER A 67 7.26 8.40 -11.08
CA SER A 67 6.42 7.94 -12.20
C SER A 67 5.14 7.28 -11.66
N PRO A 68 4.00 7.43 -12.37
CA PRO A 68 2.75 6.79 -11.98
C PRO A 68 2.89 5.27 -11.75
N ALA A 69 3.70 4.59 -12.56
CA ALA A 69 3.94 3.15 -12.41
C ALA A 69 4.72 2.83 -11.13
N HIS A 70 5.66 3.67 -10.70
CA HIS A 70 6.40 3.47 -9.46
C HIS A 70 5.52 3.72 -8.23
N VAL A 71 4.71 4.77 -8.23
CA VAL A 71 3.68 4.99 -7.20
C VAL A 71 2.76 3.76 -7.11
N GLY A 72 2.31 3.26 -8.26
CA GLY A 72 1.50 2.05 -8.32
C GLY A 72 2.19 0.81 -7.75
N GLU A 73 3.48 0.63 -8.04
CA GLU A 73 4.28 -0.46 -7.46
C GLU A 73 4.30 -0.40 -5.93
N GLN A 74 4.56 0.77 -5.37
CA GLN A 74 4.60 0.96 -3.91
C GLN A 74 3.24 0.61 -3.27
N ILE A 75 2.14 1.06 -3.87
CA ILE A 75 0.79 0.75 -3.38
C ILE A 75 0.51 -0.76 -3.45
N VAL A 76 0.80 -1.40 -4.58
CA VAL A 76 0.58 -2.84 -4.75
C VAL A 76 1.38 -3.63 -3.73
N ARG A 77 2.66 -3.31 -3.55
CA ARG A 77 3.56 -4.01 -2.61
C ARG A 77 3.18 -3.80 -1.15
N SER A 78 2.81 -2.57 -0.77
CA SER A 78 2.51 -2.22 0.62
C SER A 78 1.09 -2.55 1.06
N THR A 79 0.15 -2.68 0.12
CA THR A 79 -1.29 -2.77 0.42
C THR A 79 -1.91 -4.03 -0.16
N CYS A 80 -1.76 -4.27 -1.46
CA CYS A 80 -2.49 -5.36 -2.12
C CYS A 80 -1.92 -6.74 -1.78
N HIS A 81 -0.60 -6.87 -1.71
CA HIS A 81 0.09 -8.14 -1.40
C HIS A 81 -0.14 -8.65 0.03
N ILE A 82 -0.71 -7.85 0.92
CA ILE A 82 -1.09 -8.30 2.27
C ILE A 82 -2.10 -9.45 2.20
N CYS A 83 -3.01 -9.40 1.20
CA CYS A 83 -4.10 -10.36 1.05
C CYS A 83 -4.05 -11.12 -0.28
N HIS A 84 -3.57 -10.48 -1.35
CA HIS A 84 -3.55 -11.06 -2.69
C HIS A 84 -2.21 -11.73 -2.99
N ASN A 85 -2.25 -13.00 -3.41
CA ASN A 85 -1.08 -13.64 -3.99
C ASN A 85 -0.70 -12.96 -5.31
N ALA A 86 0.60 -12.94 -5.62
CA ALA A 86 1.09 -12.40 -6.88
C ALA A 86 0.53 -13.17 -8.08
N VAL A 87 0.65 -14.49 -8.04
CA VAL A 87 0.21 -15.43 -9.07
C VAL A 87 -0.67 -16.53 -8.50
N GLY A 88 -1.40 -17.21 -9.35
CA GLY A 88 -2.23 -18.35 -8.99
C GLY A 88 -3.45 -18.50 -9.89
N PRO A 89 -4.23 -19.57 -9.72
CA PRO A 89 -5.45 -19.77 -10.46
C PRO A 89 -6.54 -18.76 -10.07
N ASN A 90 -7.35 -18.35 -11.03
CA ASN A 90 -8.54 -17.56 -10.73
C ASN A 90 -9.57 -18.42 -10.02
N PRO A 91 -10.03 -18.03 -8.83
CA PRO A 91 -11.12 -18.71 -8.18
C PRO A 91 -12.42 -18.54 -8.98
N ASN A 92 -13.25 -19.55 -8.97
CA ASN A 92 -14.60 -19.46 -9.53
C ASN A 92 -15.52 -18.62 -8.61
N PRO A 93 -16.73 -18.21 -9.07
CA PRO A 93 -17.62 -17.37 -8.26
C PRO A 93 -18.00 -17.98 -6.91
N GLN A 94 -18.14 -19.30 -6.81
CA GLN A 94 -18.48 -19.97 -5.56
C GLN A 94 -17.31 -19.92 -4.57
N GLU A 95 -16.09 -20.17 -5.03
CA GLU A 95 -14.87 -20.04 -4.21
C GLU A 95 -14.68 -18.62 -3.69
N ILE A 96 -14.99 -17.59 -4.50
CA ILE A 96 -14.96 -16.19 -4.05
C ILE A 96 -15.98 -15.95 -2.93
N LEU A 97 -17.18 -16.52 -3.03
CA LEU A 97 -18.20 -16.45 -1.99
C LEU A 97 -17.74 -17.14 -0.69
N GLU A 98 -16.96 -18.19 -0.82
CA GLU A 98 -16.38 -18.96 0.29
C GLU A 98 -15.12 -18.27 0.88
N GLY A 99 -14.67 -17.17 0.28
CA GLY A 99 -13.58 -16.34 0.78
C GLY A 99 -12.25 -16.49 0.06
N ALA A 100 -12.21 -17.16 -1.10
CA ALA A 100 -11.02 -17.21 -1.93
C ALA A 100 -10.66 -15.81 -2.46
N ILE A 101 -9.39 -15.47 -2.38
CA ILE A 101 -8.87 -14.18 -2.81
C ILE A 101 -8.20 -14.35 -4.18
N PRO A 102 -8.68 -13.66 -5.23
CA PRO A 102 -8.09 -13.78 -6.57
C PRO A 102 -6.65 -13.25 -6.62
N PRO A 103 -5.78 -13.86 -7.45
CA PRO A 103 -4.40 -13.37 -7.61
C PRO A 103 -4.34 -12.05 -8.39
N LEU A 104 -3.22 -11.31 -8.22
CA LEU A 104 -2.99 -10.03 -8.89
C LEU A 104 -2.65 -10.20 -10.38
N SER A 105 -1.97 -11.30 -10.76
CA SER A 105 -1.52 -11.57 -12.14
C SER A 105 -2.64 -11.52 -13.18
N THR A 106 -3.87 -11.82 -12.78
CA THR A 106 -5.03 -11.88 -13.68
C THR A 106 -6.00 -10.72 -13.47
N LEU A 107 -5.68 -9.78 -12.61
CA LEU A 107 -6.60 -8.72 -12.18
C LEU A 107 -7.02 -7.84 -13.36
N THR A 108 -6.07 -7.34 -14.14
CA THR A 108 -6.34 -6.39 -15.24
C THR A 108 -7.05 -7.03 -16.43
N SER A 109 -6.96 -8.36 -16.60
CA SER A 109 -7.70 -9.07 -17.65
C SER A 109 -9.19 -9.30 -17.33
N ARG A 110 -9.57 -9.21 -16.05
CA ARG A 110 -10.94 -9.51 -15.56
C ARG A 110 -11.66 -8.32 -14.92
N THR A 111 -10.98 -7.20 -14.71
CA THR A 111 -11.52 -6.03 -14.02
C THR A 111 -11.09 -4.78 -14.77
N SER A 112 -12.03 -3.95 -15.19
CA SER A 112 -11.72 -2.67 -15.82
C SER A 112 -11.21 -1.64 -14.80
N LEU A 113 -10.49 -0.61 -15.26
CA LEU A 113 -10.00 0.45 -14.38
C LEU A 113 -11.11 1.12 -13.54
N PRO A 114 -12.27 1.55 -14.12
CA PRO A 114 -13.33 2.16 -13.29
C PRO A 114 -13.88 1.20 -12.22
N GLU A 115 -14.00 -0.08 -12.57
CA GLU A 115 -14.44 -1.09 -11.61
C GLU A 115 -13.42 -1.35 -10.51
N PHE A 116 -12.12 -1.34 -10.87
CA PHE A 116 -11.02 -1.49 -9.92
C PHE A 116 -11.01 -0.32 -8.94
N VAL A 117 -11.05 0.92 -9.44
CA VAL A 117 -11.11 2.13 -8.60
C VAL A 117 -12.30 2.02 -7.63
N ARG A 118 -13.50 1.74 -8.13
CA ARG A 118 -14.68 1.60 -7.29
C ARG A 118 -14.54 0.51 -6.23
N LYS A 119 -13.98 -0.65 -6.58
CA LYS A 119 -13.77 -1.75 -5.63
C LYS A 119 -12.80 -1.39 -4.52
N VAL A 120 -11.74 -0.65 -4.83
CA VAL A 120 -10.72 -0.25 -3.86
C VAL A 120 -11.23 0.86 -2.95
N THR A 121 -11.86 1.90 -3.49
CA THR A 121 -12.26 3.10 -2.74
C THR A 121 -13.61 2.99 -2.04
N ALA A 122 -14.55 2.22 -2.60
CA ALA A 122 -15.90 2.06 -2.06
C ALA A 122 -16.22 0.62 -1.60
N GLY A 123 -15.32 -0.31 -1.82
CA GLY A 123 -15.53 -1.72 -1.56
C GLY A 123 -16.41 -2.39 -2.61
N ASN A 124 -16.52 -3.70 -2.49
CA ASN A 124 -17.44 -4.48 -3.33
C ASN A 124 -18.52 -5.10 -2.44
N PRO A 125 -19.71 -4.50 -2.33
CA PRO A 125 -20.81 -5.17 -1.71
C PRO A 125 -21.17 -6.38 -2.57
N ILE A 126 -20.89 -7.58 -2.08
CA ILE A 126 -21.41 -8.80 -2.69
C ILE A 126 -22.91 -8.84 -2.36
N SER A 127 -23.71 -8.16 -3.16
CA SER A 127 -25.16 -8.30 -3.11
C SER A 127 -25.57 -9.34 -4.15
N MET A 128 -25.62 -10.56 -3.74
CA MET A 128 -26.26 -11.65 -4.49
C MET A 128 -27.58 -11.97 -3.82
N GLY A 129 -28.53 -11.03 -3.77
CA GLY A 129 -29.94 -11.29 -3.46
C GLY A 129 -30.30 -12.06 -2.18
N VAL A 130 -29.37 -12.45 -1.37
CA VAL A 130 -29.51 -13.26 -0.16
C VAL A 130 -28.56 -12.73 0.90
N THR A 131 -29.08 -12.55 2.11
CA THR A 131 -28.45 -12.20 3.39
C THR A 131 -26.95 -11.94 3.35
N ALA A 132 -26.54 -10.80 3.94
CA ALA A 132 -25.16 -10.35 4.07
C ALA A 132 -24.18 -11.52 4.29
N VAL A 133 -23.37 -11.78 3.29
CA VAL A 133 -22.25 -12.74 3.40
C VAL A 133 -21.39 -12.32 4.58
N PRO A 134 -20.98 -13.24 5.46
CA PRO A 134 -20.08 -12.95 6.58
C PRO A 134 -18.84 -12.21 6.08
N PHE A 135 -18.25 -11.38 6.93
CA PHE A 135 -17.13 -10.47 6.66
C PHE A 135 -15.88 -11.14 6.02
N ARG A 136 -15.80 -12.46 6.03
CA ARG A 136 -14.77 -13.25 5.37
C ARG A 136 -14.92 -13.15 3.85
N GLY A 137 -13.88 -12.69 3.16
CA GLY A 137 -13.83 -12.60 1.70
C GLY A 137 -14.21 -11.23 1.13
N ARG A 138 -14.50 -10.23 1.94
CA ARG A 138 -14.69 -8.86 1.44
C ARG A 138 -13.36 -8.12 1.42
N MET A 139 -13.03 -7.59 0.25
CA MET A 139 -11.93 -6.63 0.14
C MET A 139 -12.24 -5.42 1.03
N PRO A 140 -11.32 -5.00 1.93
CA PRO A 140 -11.50 -3.80 2.72
C PRO A 140 -11.60 -2.57 1.83
N VAL A 141 -12.23 -1.52 2.34
CA VAL A 141 -12.29 -0.20 1.69
C VAL A 141 -11.01 0.56 2.03
N PHE A 142 -10.36 1.10 1.01
CA PHE A 142 -9.14 1.92 1.13
C PHE A 142 -9.49 3.37 0.77
N ASP A 143 -10.38 3.98 1.54
CA ASP A 143 -10.90 5.34 1.33
C ASP A 143 -9.85 6.44 1.53
N TYR A 144 -8.70 6.09 2.07
CA TYR A 144 -7.55 6.99 2.20
C TYR A 144 -6.69 7.08 0.92
N LEU A 145 -6.90 6.18 -0.05
CA LEU A 145 -6.24 6.24 -1.36
C LEU A 145 -7.08 7.11 -2.31
N SER A 146 -6.44 8.05 -2.98
CA SER A 146 -7.06 8.81 -4.06
C SER A 146 -7.33 7.93 -5.29
N GLU A 147 -8.26 8.36 -6.14
CA GLU A 147 -8.54 7.66 -7.41
C GLU A 147 -7.30 7.58 -8.30
N ASP A 148 -6.47 8.63 -8.32
CA ASP A 148 -5.22 8.65 -9.09
C ASP A 148 -4.20 7.64 -8.56
N GLU A 149 -4.04 7.51 -7.25
CA GLU A 149 -3.17 6.49 -6.63
C GLU A 149 -3.65 5.09 -6.96
N VAL A 150 -4.95 4.85 -6.90
CA VAL A 150 -5.55 3.56 -7.28
C VAL A 150 -5.38 3.29 -8.78
N ALA A 151 -5.54 4.31 -9.63
CA ALA A 151 -5.28 4.18 -11.07
C ALA A 151 -3.80 3.86 -11.37
N ASN A 152 -2.88 4.43 -10.60
CA ASN A 152 -1.45 4.11 -10.70
C ASN A 152 -1.16 2.65 -10.31
N ALA A 153 -1.83 2.11 -9.28
CA ALA A 153 -1.73 0.70 -8.93
C ALA A 153 -2.22 -0.22 -10.07
N TYR A 154 -3.34 0.15 -10.71
CA TYR A 154 -3.85 -0.57 -11.88
C TYR A 154 -2.88 -0.49 -13.07
N LEU A 155 -2.31 0.70 -13.33
CA LEU A 155 -1.31 0.91 -14.37
C LEU A 155 -0.09 0.00 -14.14
N TYR A 156 0.43 -0.04 -12.91
CA TYR A 156 1.56 -0.91 -12.58
C TYR A 156 1.24 -2.39 -12.86
N LEU A 157 0.10 -2.89 -12.41
CA LEU A 157 -0.33 -4.27 -12.67
C LEU A 157 -0.58 -4.57 -14.16
N THR A 158 -0.88 -3.54 -14.96
CA THR A 158 -1.03 -3.67 -16.41
C THR A 158 0.32 -3.77 -17.12
N LEU A 159 1.29 -2.93 -16.70
CA LEU A 159 2.62 -2.87 -17.31
C LEU A 159 3.52 -4.02 -16.84
N TYR A 160 3.38 -4.41 -15.58
CA TYR A 160 4.23 -5.39 -14.90
C TYR A 160 3.37 -6.45 -14.20
N PRO A 161 2.55 -7.21 -14.94
CA PRO A 161 1.75 -8.27 -14.32
C PRO A 161 2.68 -9.28 -13.65
N PRO A 162 2.41 -9.68 -12.41
CA PRO A 162 3.20 -10.71 -11.74
C PRO A 162 3.26 -11.99 -12.58
N GLN A 163 4.44 -12.57 -12.71
CA GLN A 163 4.71 -13.80 -13.46
C GLN A 163 5.17 -14.89 -12.50
N GLU A 164 4.94 -16.16 -12.88
CA GLU A 164 5.42 -17.34 -12.15
C GLU A 164 6.95 -17.41 -12.14
#